data_2631a8ec9e0eb80f4669c6dde2579d9c
#
_entry.id   2631a8ec9e0eb80f4669c6dde2579d9c
#
_cell.length_a   1.000
_cell.length_b   1.000
_cell.length_c   1.000
_cell.angle_alpha   90.00
_cell.angle_beta   90.00
_cell.angle_gamma   90.00
#
_symmetry.space_group_name_H-M   'P 1'
#
loop_
_entity.id
_entity.type
_entity.pdbx_description
1 polymer ?
#
loop_
_entity_poly.entity_id
_entity_poly.type
_entity_poly.pdbx_seq_one_letter_code
_entity_poly.pdbx_strand_id
1 'polypeptide(L)'
;MIERICHIDKELEDSIFLFGARQTGKSTFLRQKFPDSIYIDLLDTTIKGRFSRRPSLLYEMLSNKEVGTLVIIDEIPEVPELLNEVHRLMSEKGLVFILCGSSARKLKRKGYNTLGGRAYPVYLFPFVSAEIPDFDLQQAINYGMLPPHYLAKNPHRRLSAYIDVYLKEEIKEEALVRNLNTFQRFLEVAALTDGEVINNNNIAQDCGVSANTVGNYFDILEDTLLGFRVPAYTKTMKRRLVQAPRFYYFDIGVANHLLHRKELVRGTAEYGHAFEHLVIQELRAWLSYKESTEQLSYWRAYTGQEVDAVIGDARVAIEIKSVEEILPRHLKGLKTFASDYPESKLLIVSLDPINRKMGDIECVYILDFFKRLWSEGI
;
A
#
# COMPACT_ATOMS: atom_id res chain seq x y z
N MET A 1 -21.90 2.51 -7.39
CA MET A 1 -20.75 2.81 -6.53
C MET A 1 -20.01 1.50 -6.33
N ILE A 2 -18.67 1.50 -6.32
CA ILE A 2 -17.88 0.25 -6.27
C ILE A 2 -17.82 -0.23 -4.82
N GLU A 3 -18.18 -1.50 -4.58
CA GLU A 3 -18.05 -2.15 -3.29
C GLU A 3 -16.59 -2.51 -3.02
N ARG A 4 -16.12 -2.31 -1.79
CA ARG A 4 -14.74 -2.58 -1.38
C ARG A 4 -14.64 -3.95 -0.71
N ILE A 5 -13.60 -4.69 -1.06
CA ILE A 5 -13.33 -6.03 -0.49
C ILE A 5 -12.74 -5.92 0.92
N CYS A 6 -12.19 -4.77 1.29
CA CYS A 6 -11.67 -4.54 2.64
C CYS A 6 -12.70 -4.97 3.70
N HIS A 7 -12.35 -5.99 4.47
CA HIS A 7 -13.26 -6.54 5.47
C HIS A 7 -13.13 -5.76 6.78
N ILE A 8 -14.23 -5.21 7.24
CA ILE A 8 -14.43 -4.68 8.59
C ILE A 8 -15.83 -5.16 8.99
N ASP A 9 -15.95 -5.87 10.08
CA ASP A 9 -17.25 -6.35 10.54
C ASP A 9 -18.22 -5.20 10.83
N LYS A 10 -19.51 -5.40 10.57
CA LYS A 10 -20.52 -4.38 10.91
C LYS A 10 -20.72 -4.25 12.40
N GLU A 11 -20.58 -5.35 13.12
CA GLU A 11 -20.65 -5.44 14.57
C GLU A 11 -19.22 -5.56 15.10
N LEU A 12 -18.54 -4.42 15.25
CA LEU A 12 -17.19 -4.37 15.77
C LEU A 12 -17.21 -4.55 17.29
N GLU A 13 -16.49 -5.55 17.78
CA GLU A 13 -16.21 -5.72 19.21
C GLU A 13 -15.03 -4.85 19.67
N ASP A 14 -14.02 -4.72 18.82
CA ASP A 14 -12.81 -3.96 19.07
C ASP A 14 -12.71 -2.70 18.20
N SER A 15 -12.05 -1.68 18.73
CA SER A 15 -11.75 -0.47 17.96
C SER A 15 -10.65 -0.73 16.94
N ILE A 16 -10.67 0.02 15.83
CA ILE A 16 -9.69 -0.12 14.76
C ILE A 16 -9.09 1.24 14.35
N PHE A 17 -7.87 1.18 13.83
CA PHE A 17 -7.28 2.24 13.04
C PHE A 17 -7.40 1.90 11.55
N LEU A 18 -8.19 2.66 10.80
CA LEU A 18 -8.26 2.51 9.35
C LEU A 18 -7.25 3.43 8.66
N PHE A 19 -6.15 2.87 8.23
CA PHE A 19 -5.11 3.57 7.48
C PHE A 19 -5.25 3.36 5.97
N GLY A 20 -4.79 4.32 5.22
CA GLY A 20 -4.72 4.24 3.75
C GLY A 20 -4.26 5.57 3.17
N ALA A 21 -3.51 5.55 2.09
CA ALA A 21 -3.11 6.77 1.41
C ALA A 21 -4.32 7.65 1.10
N ARG A 22 -4.11 8.95 0.93
CA ARG A 22 -5.23 9.82 0.51
C ARG A 22 -5.79 9.36 -0.83
N GLN A 23 -7.09 9.62 -1.00
CA GLN A 23 -7.87 9.23 -2.18
C GLN A 23 -8.07 7.72 -2.37
N THR A 24 -7.69 6.86 -1.43
CA THR A 24 -8.07 5.43 -1.45
C THR A 24 -9.58 5.21 -1.18
N GLY A 25 -10.29 6.26 -0.76
CA GLY A 25 -11.74 6.21 -0.55
C GLY A 25 -12.19 5.88 0.87
N LYS A 26 -11.34 6.05 1.90
CA LYS A 26 -11.64 5.75 3.32
C LYS A 26 -12.99 6.32 3.79
N SER A 27 -13.15 7.65 3.70
CA SER A 27 -14.38 8.34 4.16
C SER A 27 -15.64 7.85 3.42
N THR A 28 -15.52 7.61 2.10
CA THR A 28 -16.62 7.06 1.29
C THR A 28 -16.98 5.65 1.75
N PHE A 29 -15.99 4.80 1.94
CA PHE A 29 -16.16 3.43 2.41
C PHE A 29 -16.83 3.39 3.78
N LEU A 30 -16.34 4.19 4.74
CA LEU A 30 -16.89 4.24 6.10
C LEU A 30 -18.35 4.74 6.14
N ARG A 31 -18.66 5.82 5.42
CA ARG A 31 -20.04 6.37 5.34
C ARG A 31 -21.03 5.39 4.70
N GLN A 32 -20.57 4.55 3.77
CA GLN A 32 -21.40 3.52 3.16
C GLN A 32 -21.62 2.31 4.06
N LYS A 33 -20.53 1.86 4.70
CA LYS A 33 -20.56 0.63 5.50
C LYS A 33 -21.24 0.83 6.84
N PHE A 34 -21.10 2.02 7.43
CA PHE A 34 -21.60 2.37 8.76
C PHE A 34 -22.47 3.66 8.75
N PRO A 35 -23.61 3.65 8.06
CA PRO A 35 -24.44 4.86 7.88
C PRO A 35 -25.01 5.39 9.20
N ASP A 36 -25.21 4.51 10.18
CA ASP A 36 -25.84 4.86 11.47
C ASP A 36 -24.83 5.22 12.56
N SER A 37 -23.52 5.25 12.24
CA SER A 37 -22.46 5.59 13.19
C SER A 37 -22.41 7.09 13.50
N ILE A 38 -21.90 7.43 14.68
CA ILE A 38 -21.55 8.81 14.99
C ILE A 38 -20.28 9.19 14.20
N TYR A 39 -20.40 10.08 13.23
CA TYR A 39 -19.29 10.46 12.34
C TYR A 39 -18.74 11.84 12.68
N ILE A 40 -17.47 11.92 13.03
CA ILE A 40 -16.75 13.15 13.36
C ILE A 40 -15.68 13.36 12.29
N ASP A 41 -15.82 14.43 11.49
CA ASP A 41 -14.90 14.79 10.41
C ASP A 41 -13.95 15.90 10.88
N LEU A 42 -12.68 15.58 11.10
CA LEU A 42 -11.68 16.55 11.55
C LEU A 42 -11.08 17.38 10.40
N LEU A 43 -11.48 17.15 9.15
CA LEU A 43 -11.21 18.08 8.05
C LEU A 43 -12.13 19.28 8.07
N ASP A 44 -13.30 19.20 8.74
CA ASP A 44 -14.12 20.38 9.03
C ASP A 44 -13.36 21.29 10.01
N THR A 45 -13.01 22.49 9.54
CA THR A 45 -12.21 23.45 10.32
C THR A 45 -12.90 23.90 11.61
N THR A 46 -14.24 23.93 11.62
CA THR A 46 -15.02 24.31 12.81
C THR A 46 -14.96 23.20 13.85
N ILE A 47 -15.15 21.95 13.45
CA ILE A 47 -15.08 20.76 14.30
C ILE A 47 -13.65 20.62 14.83
N LYS A 48 -12.65 20.63 13.93
CA LYS A 48 -11.23 20.60 14.28
C LYS A 48 -10.86 21.68 15.29
N GLY A 49 -11.27 22.92 15.03
CA GLY A 49 -10.96 24.05 15.92
C GLY A 49 -11.59 23.95 17.31
N ARG A 50 -12.76 23.33 17.43
CA ARG A 50 -13.41 23.04 18.74
C ARG A 50 -12.64 22.00 19.53
N PHE A 51 -12.33 20.87 18.90
CA PHE A 51 -11.61 19.76 19.56
C PHE A 51 -10.14 20.08 19.85
N SER A 52 -9.47 20.86 18.99
CA SER A 52 -8.09 21.30 19.26
C SER A 52 -7.99 22.20 20.50
N ARG A 53 -9.01 23.06 20.72
CA ARG A 53 -9.05 23.94 21.91
C ARG A 53 -9.50 23.20 23.17
N ARG A 54 -10.36 22.21 23.04
CA ARG A 54 -10.95 21.48 24.17
C ARG A 54 -11.18 20.02 23.82
N PRO A 55 -10.14 19.15 23.89
CA PRO A 55 -10.28 17.72 23.58
C PRO A 55 -11.33 17.01 24.47
N SER A 56 -11.45 17.41 25.76
CA SER A 56 -12.45 16.86 26.68
C SER A 56 -13.90 16.99 26.21
N LEU A 57 -14.18 17.85 25.25
CA LEU A 57 -15.49 17.98 24.65
C LEU A 57 -15.97 16.66 24.02
N LEU A 58 -15.03 15.83 23.51
CA LEU A 58 -15.36 14.51 22.95
C LEU A 58 -16.00 13.61 24.02
N TYR A 59 -15.40 13.57 25.22
CA TYR A 59 -15.95 12.80 26.32
C TYR A 59 -17.34 13.32 26.77
N GLU A 60 -17.50 14.62 26.88
CA GLU A 60 -18.77 15.25 27.27
C GLU A 60 -19.90 14.92 26.28
N MET A 61 -19.59 14.92 24.96
CA MET A 61 -20.57 14.62 23.92
C MET A 61 -20.98 13.14 23.89
N LEU A 62 -20.06 12.23 24.23
CA LEU A 62 -20.24 10.81 24.03
C LEU A 62 -20.49 10.01 25.33
N SER A 63 -20.30 10.60 26.51
CA SER A 63 -20.36 9.93 27.79
C SER A 63 -21.73 9.30 28.14
N ASN A 64 -22.80 9.77 27.50
CA ASN A 64 -24.18 9.29 27.69
C ASN A 64 -24.63 8.29 26.61
N LYS A 65 -23.73 7.87 25.72
CA LYS A 65 -24.04 6.87 24.68
C LYS A 65 -24.00 5.48 25.24
N GLU A 66 -24.77 4.58 24.62
CA GLU A 66 -24.85 3.18 25.02
C GLU A 66 -23.55 2.43 24.75
N VAL A 67 -23.28 1.40 25.54
CA VAL A 67 -22.15 0.47 25.30
C VAL A 67 -22.24 -0.12 23.89
N GLY A 68 -21.11 -0.21 23.22
CA GLY A 68 -21.03 -0.71 21.83
C GLY A 68 -21.39 0.36 20.76
N THR A 69 -21.75 1.59 21.15
CA THR A 69 -21.99 2.64 20.16
C THR A 69 -20.71 2.88 19.31
N LEU A 70 -20.86 2.77 17.98
CA LEU A 70 -19.79 2.99 17.04
C LEU A 70 -19.60 4.48 16.75
N VAL A 71 -18.37 4.94 16.95
CA VAL A 71 -17.93 6.32 16.66
C VAL A 71 -16.81 6.29 15.64
N ILE A 72 -16.96 7.02 14.55
CA ILE A 72 -15.94 7.20 13.51
C ILE A 72 -15.32 8.59 13.68
N ILE A 73 -13.99 8.64 13.81
CA ILE A 73 -13.24 9.90 13.80
C ILE A 73 -12.36 9.90 12.56
N ASP A 74 -12.73 10.70 11.56
CA ASP A 74 -12.01 10.82 10.30
C ASP A 74 -10.90 11.85 10.41
N GLU A 75 -9.71 11.50 9.92
CA GLU A 75 -8.44 12.23 10.01
C GLU A 75 -8.03 12.56 11.46
N ILE A 76 -8.04 11.54 12.33
CA ILE A 76 -7.58 11.67 13.74
C ILE A 76 -6.18 12.29 13.88
N PRO A 77 -5.22 12.14 12.95
CA PRO A 77 -3.92 12.81 13.01
C PRO A 77 -3.99 14.35 13.06
N GLU A 78 -5.12 14.95 12.70
CA GLU A 78 -5.32 16.40 12.76
C GLU A 78 -5.48 16.92 14.20
N VAL A 79 -6.04 16.10 15.11
CA VAL A 79 -6.20 16.40 16.54
C VAL A 79 -5.82 15.16 17.38
N PRO A 80 -4.53 14.81 17.45
CA PRO A 80 -4.08 13.58 18.11
C PRO A 80 -4.39 13.53 19.61
N GLU A 81 -4.59 14.70 20.23
CA GLU A 81 -4.97 14.85 21.64
C GLU A 81 -6.27 14.11 21.98
N LEU A 82 -7.15 13.91 20.99
CA LEU A 82 -8.39 13.15 21.14
C LEU A 82 -8.15 11.68 21.49
N LEU A 83 -6.99 11.10 21.21
CA LEU A 83 -6.69 9.71 21.55
C LEU A 83 -6.80 9.43 23.06
N ASN A 84 -6.52 10.41 23.91
CA ASN A 84 -6.68 10.26 25.35
C ASN A 84 -8.17 10.12 25.74
N GLU A 85 -9.02 10.94 25.11
CA GLU A 85 -10.47 10.88 25.37
C GLU A 85 -11.11 9.64 24.75
N VAL A 86 -10.64 9.22 23.56
CA VAL A 86 -11.02 7.94 22.95
C VAL A 86 -10.70 6.78 23.89
N HIS A 87 -9.45 6.73 24.40
CA HIS A 87 -9.04 5.69 25.35
C HIS A 87 -9.93 5.66 26.61
N ARG A 88 -10.27 6.85 27.14
CA ARG A 88 -11.13 7.00 28.30
C ARG A 88 -12.56 6.49 28.00
N LEU A 89 -13.14 6.88 26.86
CA LEU A 89 -14.47 6.45 26.41
C LEU A 89 -14.55 4.93 26.16
N MET A 90 -13.50 4.35 25.57
CA MET A 90 -13.39 2.89 25.41
C MET A 90 -13.39 2.19 26.78
N SER A 91 -12.60 2.67 27.73
CA SER A 91 -12.40 2.03 29.02
C SER A 91 -13.56 2.23 29.98
N GLU A 92 -14.15 3.43 30.04
CA GLU A 92 -15.19 3.79 31.02
C GLU A 92 -16.61 3.57 30.48
N LYS A 93 -16.80 3.64 29.16
CA LYS A 93 -18.12 3.62 28.51
C LYS A 93 -18.33 2.46 27.57
N GLY A 94 -17.28 1.70 27.23
CA GLY A 94 -17.38 0.59 26.29
C GLY A 94 -17.78 1.02 24.88
N LEU A 95 -17.40 2.23 24.45
CA LEU A 95 -17.64 2.68 23.09
C LEU A 95 -16.61 2.07 22.13
N VAL A 96 -17.00 1.85 20.89
CA VAL A 96 -16.15 1.30 19.84
C VAL A 96 -15.80 2.39 18.84
N PHE A 97 -14.54 2.44 18.42
CA PHE A 97 -14.06 3.50 17.54
C PHE A 97 -13.46 2.96 16.25
N ILE A 98 -13.74 3.64 15.13
CA ILE A 98 -12.95 3.59 13.91
C ILE A 98 -12.21 4.92 13.80
N LEU A 99 -10.88 4.85 13.95
CA LEU A 99 -9.99 6.01 13.86
C LEU A 99 -9.33 6.01 12.48
N CYS A 100 -9.64 7.00 11.65
CA CYS A 100 -9.21 7.04 10.27
C CYS A 100 -8.09 8.05 10.08
N GLY A 101 -7.12 7.73 9.20
CA GLY A 101 -6.06 8.66 8.85
C GLY A 101 -5.24 8.24 7.63
N SER A 102 -4.66 9.24 6.97
CA SER A 102 -3.78 9.04 5.82
C SER A 102 -2.34 8.72 6.24
N SER A 103 -1.96 8.93 7.50
CA SER A 103 -0.62 8.71 8.02
C SER A 103 -0.65 8.29 9.48
N ALA A 104 0.09 7.22 9.81
CA ALA A 104 0.35 6.84 11.19
C ALA A 104 1.48 7.67 11.83
N ARG A 105 2.27 8.39 11.02
CA ARG A 105 3.48 9.10 11.44
C ARG A 105 3.19 10.23 12.43
N LYS A 106 2.17 11.06 12.15
CA LYS A 106 1.78 12.17 13.04
C LYS A 106 1.43 11.66 14.44
N LEU A 107 0.81 10.48 14.53
CA LEU A 107 0.47 9.86 15.80
C LEU A 107 1.73 9.36 16.54
N LYS A 108 2.61 8.64 15.85
CA LYS A 108 3.87 8.11 16.41
C LYS A 108 4.79 9.22 16.92
N ARG A 109 4.95 10.31 16.15
CA ARG A 109 5.88 11.43 16.49
C ARG A 109 5.51 12.21 17.73
N LYS A 110 4.22 12.38 17.99
CA LYS A 110 3.75 13.09 19.19
C LYS A 110 3.75 12.20 20.44
N GLY A 111 4.28 10.97 20.37
CA GLY A 111 4.35 10.04 21.48
C GLY A 111 2.99 9.50 21.91
N TYR A 112 1.97 9.70 21.08
CA TYR A 112 0.67 9.09 21.33
C TYR A 112 0.78 7.57 21.08
N ASN A 113 0.71 6.84 22.19
CA ASN A 113 0.62 5.40 22.14
C ASN A 113 -0.69 5.06 21.40
N THR A 114 -0.61 4.27 20.33
CA THR A 114 -1.78 3.84 19.55
C THR A 114 -2.68 2.95 20.40
N LEU A 115 -3.34 3.57 21.41
CA LEU A 115 -4.30 2.97 22.36
C LEU A 115 -3.82 1.68 23.08
N GLY A 116 -2.48 1.46 23.15
CA GLY A 116 -1.89 0.37 23.93
C GLY A 116 -2.36 -1.03 23.53
N GLY A 117 -2.60 -1.28 22.24
CA GLY A 117 -3.07 -2.57 21.73
C GLY A 117 -4.57 -2.78 21.79
N ARG A 118 -5.37 -1.76 22.15
CA ARG A 118 -6.85 -1.81 22.17
C ARG A 118 -7.51 -1.46 20.84
N ALA A 119 -6.73 -1.13 19.83
CA ALA A 119 -7.18 -0.92 18.48
C ALA A 119 -6.13 -1.51 17.53
N TYR A 120 -6.57 -2.30 16.57
CA TYR A 120 -5.69 -2.92 15.58
C TYR A 120 -5.73 -2.17 14.25
N PRO A 121 -4.63 -2.18 13.49
CA PRO A 121 -4.57 -1.49 12.21
C PRO A 121 -5.26 -2.29 11.11
N VAL A 122 -6.11 -1.63 10.34
CA VAL A 122 -6.68 -2.10 9.08
C VAL A 122 -6.21 -1.16 7.97
N TYR A 123 -5.89 -1.70 6.81
CA TYR A 123 -5.39 -0.89 5.70
C TYR A 123 -6.37 -0.90 4.54
N LEU A 124 -6.72 0.28 4.01
CA LEU A 124 -7.48 0.42 2.78
C LEU A 124 -6.52 0.79 1.64
N PHE A 125 -6.32 -0.14 0.73
CA PHE A 125 -5.47 0.03 -0.45
C PHE A 125 -6.19 0.80 -1.57
N PRO A 126 -5.52 1.24 -2.65
CA PRO A 126 -6.17 1.55 -3.92
C PRO A 126 -7.13 0.43 -4.33
N PHE A 127 -7.90 0.60 -5.39
CA PHE A 127 -8.70 -0.51 -5.88
C PHE A 127 -7.84 -1.75 -6.15
N VAL A 128 -8.46 -2.91 -6.00
CA VAL A 128 -7.91 -4.18 -6.47
C VAL A 128 -8.74 -4.67 -7.64
N SER A 129 -8.16 -5.54 -8.45
CA SER A 129 -8.80 -6.02 -9.70
C SER A 129 -10.20 -6.58 -9.47
N ALA A 130 -10.40 -7.32 -8.38
CA ALA A 130 -11.69 -7.93 -8.05
C ALA A 130 -12.78 -6.95 -7.58
N GLU A 131 -12.43 -5.71 -7.25
CA GLU A 131 -13.40 -4.66 -6.91
C GLU A 131 -14.00 -3.99 -8.16
N ILE A 132 -13.34 -4.14 -9.31
CA ILE A 132 -13.69 -3.44 -10.55
C ILE A 132 -14.45 -4.40 -11.47
N PRO A 133 -15.77 -4.22 -11.69
CA PRO A 133 -16.44 -4.83 -12.81
C PRO A 133 -15.75 -4.41 -14.11
N ASP A 134 -15.58 -5.29 -15.07
CA ASP A 134 -14.91 -4.97 -16.35
C ASP A 134 -13.50 -4.37 -16.16
N PHE A 135 -12.68 -5.00 -15.30
CA PHE A 135 -11.33 -4.54 -15.01
C PHE A 135 -10.49 -4.41 -16.28
N ASP A 136 -9.98 -3.20 -16.54
CA ASP A 136 -9.10 -2.89 -17.68
C ASP A 136 -7.64 -2.86 -17.22
N LEU A 137 -6.89 -3.89 -17.62
CA LEU A 137 -5.47 -4.04 -17.31
C LEU A 137 -4.62 -2.88 -17.86
N GLN A 138 -4.90 -2.41 -19.09
CA GLN A 138 -4.13 -1.34 -19.71
C GLN A 138 -4.36 -0.01 -18.97
N GLN A 139 -5.60 0.26 -18.57
CA GLN A 139 -5.94 1.43 -17.76
C GLN A 139 -5.26 1.38 -16.39
N ALA A 140 -5.28 0.22 -15.72
CA ALA A 140 -4.61 0.02 -14.44
C ALA A 140 -3.09 0.26 -14.54
N ILE A 141 -2.44 -0.29 -15.57
CA ILE A 141 -1.01 -0.12 -15.83
C ILE A 141 -0.66 1.35 -16.12
N ASN A 142 -1.47 2.06 -16.89
CA ASN A 142 -1.19 3.45 -17.26
C ASN A 142 -1.42 4.44 -16.11
N TYR A 143 -2.54 4.28 -15.39
CA TYR A 143 -3.08 5.34 -14.51
C TYR A 143 -3.18 4.92 -13.05
N GLY A 144 -2.85 3.67 -12.74
CA GLY A 144 -2.97 3.12 -11.38
C GLY A 144 -4.40 2.79 -10.98
N MET A 145 -4.54 2.43 -9.73
CA MET A 145 -5.77 1.90 -9.14
C MET A 145 -6.41 2.82 -8.09
N LEU A 146 -5.90 4.05 -7.93
CA LEU A 146 -6.56 5.04 -7.06
C LEU A 146 -7.96 5.37 -7.59
N PRO A 147 -9.03 5.25 -6.75
CA PRO A 147 -10.41 5.43 -7.18
C PRO A 147 -10.69 6.67 -8.03
N PRO A 148 -10.25 7.89 -7.64
CA PRO A 148 -10.52 9.08 -8.44
C PRO A 148 -9.78 9.11 -9.77
N HIS A 149 -8.68 8.38 -9.90
CA HIS A 149 -7.88 8.32 -11.12
C HIS A 149 -8.41 7.24 -12.05
N TYR A 150 -8.60 6.03 -11.55
CA TYR A 150 -9.11 4.92 -12.33
C TYR A 150 -10.49 5.21 -12.94
N LEU A 151 -11.38 5.85 -12.19
CA LEU A 151 -12.74 6.16 -12.63
C LEU A 151 -12.86 7.48 -13.42
N ALA A 152 -11.76 8.19 -13.66
CA ALA A 152 -11.78 9.48 -14.30
C ALA A 152 -11.91 9.39 -15.81
N LYS A 153 -12.68 10.29 -16.41
CA LYS A 153 -12.66 10.49 -17.87
C LYS A 153 -11.31 11.03 -18.39
N ASN A 154 -10.58 11.74 -17.54
CA ASN A 154 -9.23 12.24 -17.82
C ASN A 154 -8.31 11.94 -16.62
N PRO A 155 -7.75 10.73 -16.54
CA PRO A 155 -6.88 10.30 -15.45
C PRO A 155 -5.62 11.16 -15.31
N HIS A 156 -4.98 11.53 -16.41
CA HIS A 156 -3.76 12.33 -16.41
C HIS A 156 -3.91 13.65 -15.65
N ARG A 157 -4.98 14.38 -15.91
CA ARG A 157 -5.22 15.68 -15.25
C ARG A 157 -5.42 15.52 -13.73
N ARG A 158 -6.05 14.41 -13.32
CA ARG A 158 -6.28 14.13 -11.89
C ARG A 158 -4.99 13.70 -11.19
N LEU A 159 -4.19 12.85 -11.83
CA LEU A 159 -2.87 12.45 -11.32
C LEU A 159 -1.94 13.65 -11.15
N SER A 160 -1.89 14.56 -12.15
CA SER A 160 -1.11 15.79 -12.05
C SER A 160 -1.54 16.62 -10.83
N ALA A 161 -2.84 16.89 -10.66
CA ALA A 161 -3.33 17.64 -9.52
C ALA A 161 -3.03 16.93 -8.18
N TYR A 162 -3.11 15.60 -8.13
CA TYR A 162 -2.78 14.84 -6.93
C TYR A 162 -1.30 14.96 -6.56
N ILE A 163 -0.40 14.82 -7.53
CA ILE A 163 1.05 14.79 -7.27
C ILE A 163 1.61 16.21 -7.10
N ASP A 164 1.23 17.12 -8.00
CA ASP A 164 1.82 18.46 -8.03
C ASP A 164 1.37 19.36 -6.89
N VAL A 165 0.15 19.19 -6.42
CA VAL A 165 -0.40 20.00 -5.33
C VAL A 165 -0.33 19.22 -4.02
N TYR A 166 -0.96 18.04 -4.00
CA TYR A 166 -1.23 17.33 -2.78
C TYR A 166 0.00 16.63 -2.18
N LEU A 167 0.70 15.82 -2.98
CA LEU A 167 1.87 15.07 -2.49
C LEU A 167 2.96 16.00 -1.96
N LYS A 168 3.17 17.13 -2.63
CA LYS A 168 4.14 18.15 -2.23
C LYS A 168 3.76 18.87 -0.94
N GLU A 169 2.47 19.20 -0.77
CA GLU A 169 2.00 19.88 0.43
C GLU A 169 1.97 18.95 1.63
N GLU A 170 1.50 17.72 1.50
CA GLU A 170 1.46 16.77 2.60
C GLU A 170 2.86 16.44 3.11
N ILE A 171 3.80 16.22 2.21
CA ILE A 171 5.20 16.00 2.58
C ILE A 171 5.79 17.24 3.27
N LYS A 172 5.41 18.44 2.83
CA LYS A 172 5.81 19.70 3.47
C LYS A 172 5.20 19.84 4.86
N GLU A 173 3.95 19.46 5.05
CA GLU A 173 3.27 19.49 6.36
C GLU A 173 3.77 18.38 7.30
N GLU A 174 4.04 17.21 6.80
CA GLU A 174 4.73 16.14 7.54
C GLU A 174 6.17 16.55 7.90
N ALA A 175 6.59 17.67 7.35
CA ALA A 175 7.86 18.35 7.23
C ALA A 175 8.91 18.00 8.27
N LEU A 176 9.66 17.05 7.89
CA LEU A 176 11.05 16.86 8.28
C LEU A 176 12.00 17.21 7.13
N VAL A 177 11.45 17.66 6.00
CA VAL A 177 12.24 17.96 4.81
C VAL A 177 12.61 19.45 4.86
N ARG A 178 13.84 19.74 5.29
CA ARG A 178 14.38 21.10 5.31
C ARG A 178 14.47 21.72 3.91
N ASN A 179 14.55 20.88 2.87
CA ASN A 179 14.64 21.31 1.47
C ASN A 179 13.64 20.55 0.60
N LEU A 180 12.53 21.20 0.28
CA LEU A 180 11.45 20.63 -0.53
C LEU A 180 11.90 20.26 -1.96
N ASN A 181 12.77 21.08 -2.57
CA ASN A 181 13.27 20.82 -3.91
C ASN A 181 14.09 19.53 -3.97
N THR A 182 14.94 19.30 -2.97
CA THR A 182 15.74 18.06 -2.87
C THR A 182 14.82 16.84 -2.66
N PHE A 183 13.78 16.96 -1.87
CA PHE A 183 12.83 15.88 -1.68
C PHE A 183 12.01 15.62 -2.96
N GLN A 184 11.63 16.65 -3.69
CA GLN A 184 10.95 16.47 -4.98
C GLN A 184 11.83 15.70 -5.96
N ARG A 185 13.12 16.06 -6.06
CA ARG A 185 14.10 15.32 -6.86
C ARG A 185 14.23 13.86 -6.41
N PHE A 186 14.22 13.64 -5.08
CA PHE A 186 14.22 12.27 -4.55
C PHE A 186 12.98 11.48 -4.97
N LEU A 187 11.77 12.07 -5.02
CA LEU A 187 10.57 11.37 -5.49
C LEU A 187 10.72 10.88 -6.93
N GLU A 188 11.28 11.70 -7.81
CA GLU A 188 11.53 11.34 -9.20
C GLU A 188 12.58 10.21 -9.30
N VAL A 189 13.69 10.32 -8.57
CA VAL A 189 14.76 9.29 -8.54
C VAL A 189 14.23 8.00 -7.91
N ALA A 190 13.43 8.06 -6.85
CA ALA A 190 12.79 6.89 -6.27
C ALA A 190 11.82 6.21 -7.24
N ALA A 191 11.12 6.98 -8.09
CA ALA A 191 10.27 6.43 -9.13
C ALA A 191 11.07 5.76 -10.27
N LEU A 192 12.27 6.24 -10.58
CA LEU A 192 13.18 5.57 -11.52
C LEU A 192 13.64 4.21 -11.03
N THR A 193 13.73 4.04 -9.70
CA THR A 193 14.16 2.79 -9.06
C THR A 193 12.99 1.98 -8.48
N ASP A 194 11.76 2.31 -8.88
CA ASP A 194 10.56 1.59 -8.46
C ASP A 194 10.63 0.12 -8.89
N GLY A 195 10.44 -0.81 -7.95
CA GLY A 195 10.61 -2.25 -8.19
C GLY A 195 12.07 -2.75 -8.14
N GLU A 196 13.06 -1.87 -8.06
CA GLU A 196 14.47 -2.27 -7.99
C GLU A 196 14.99 -2.32 -6.55
N VAL A 197 16.13 -3.00 -6.38
CA VAL A 197 16.83 -3.07 -5.10
C VAL A 197 17.39 -1.70 -4.73
N ILE A 198 17.00 -1.17 -3.58
CA ILE A 198 17.41 0.16 -3.12
C ILE A 198 18.94 0.25 -2.98
N ASN A 199 19.55 1.24 -3.63
CA ASN A 199 20.93 1.64 -3.40
C ASN A 199 20.96 3.10 -2.92
N ASN A 200 20.98 3.27 -1.60
CA ASN A 200 20.95 4.61 -0.99
C ASN A 200 22.14 5.48 -1.43
N ASN A 201 23.30 4.91 -1.74
CA ASN A 201 24.47 5.70 -2.15
C ASN A 201 24.29 6.28 -3.57
N ASN A 202 23.78 5.48 -4.52
CA ASN A 202 23.52 5.96 -5.87
C ASN A 202 22.44 7.04 -5.86
N ILE A 203 21.32 6.79 -5.19
CA ILE A 203 20.22 7.76 -5.05
C ILE A 203 20.69 9.04 -4.36
N ALA A 204 21.58 8.92 -3.37
CA ALA A 204 22.16 10.08 -2.67
C ALA A 204 22.97 10.97 -3.61
N GLN A 205 23.77 10.39 -4.51
CA GLN A 205 24.52 11.13 -5.53
C GLN A 205 23.59 11.87 -6.49
N ASP A 206 22.54 11.18 -6.98
CA ASP A 206 21.56 11.78 -7.89
C ASP A 206 20.77 12.91 -7.25
N CYS A 207 20.48 12.82 -5.96
CA CYS A 207 19.71 13.82 -5.20
C CYS A 207 20.58 14.93 -4.57
N GLY A 208 21.91 14.76 -4.51
CA GLY A 208 22.82 15.70 -3.87
C GLY A 208 22.65 15.74 -2.32
N VAL A 209 22.42 14.58 -1.71
CA VAL A 209 22.24 14.43 -0.25
C VAL A 209 23.06 13.26 0.30
N SER A 210 23.05 13.06 1.62
CA SER A 210 23.67 11.87 2.22
C SER A 210 22.81 10.61 2.06
N ALA A 211 23.45 9.43 2.07
CA ALA A 211 22.74 8.14 2.05
C ALA A 211 21.78 7.97 3.24
N ASN A 212 22.12 8.52 4.41
CA ASN A 212 21.23 8.54 5.58
C ASN A 212 19.98 9.38 5.33
N THR A 213 20.12 10.52 4.61
CA THR A 213 18.97 11.35 4.22
C THR A 213 18.05 10.59 3.28
N VAL A 214 18.59 9.85 2.32
CA VAL A 214 17.81 8.97 1.43
C VAL A 214 17.04 7.91 2.22
N GLY A 215 17.69 7.24 3.17
CA GLY A 215 17.03 6.29 4.06
C GLY A 215 15.83 6.90 4.79
N ASN A 216 16.04 8.08 5.39
CA ASN A 216 14.97 8.83 6.06
C ASN A 216 13.83 9.23 5.11
N TYR A 217 14.14 9.54 3.85
CA TYR A 217 13.14 9.88 2.85
C TYR A 217 12.27 8.68 2.48
N PHE A 218 12.86 7.50 2.32
CA PHE A 218 12.08 6.28 2.15
C PHE A 218 11.21 5.97 3.37
N ASP A 219 11.72 6.18 4.60
CA ASP A 219 10.93 5.99 5.82
C ASP A 219 9.74 6.97 5.88
N ILE A 220 9.91 8.20 5.36
CA ILE A 220 8.80 9.14 5.19
C ILE A 220 7.74 8.57 4.25
N LEU A 221 8.14 8.05 3.08
CA LEU A 221 7.18 7.47 2.13
C LEU A 221 6.41 6.28 2.72
N GLU A 222 7.07 5.42 3.49
CA GLU A 222 6.40 4.29 4.16
C GLU A 222 5.45 4.75 5.27
N ASP A 223 5.91 5.63 6.15
CA ASP A 223 5.09 6.13 7.26
C ASP A 223 3.87 6.95 6.78
N THR A 224 3.96 7.56 5.60
CA THR A 224 2.85 8.28 4.94
C THR A 224 2.05 7.41 3.97
N LEU A 225 2.34 6.11 3.91
CA LEU A 225 1.70 5.13 3.04
C LEU A 225 1.81 5.45 1.54
N LEU A 226 2.82 6.21 1.15
CA LEU A 226 3.09 6.57 -0.25
C LEU A 226 4.00 5.56 -0.96
N GLY A 227 4.54 4.61 -0.22
CA GLY A 227 5.32 3.51 -0.73
C GLY A 227 5.52 2.41 0.30
N PHE A 228 6.17 1.35 -0.11
CA PHE A 228 6.48 0.22 0.76
C PHE A 228 7.73 -0.52 0.27
N ARG A 229 8.40 -1.17 1.21
CA ARG A 229 9.55 -2.02 0.93
C ARG A 229 9.14 -3.48 0.87
N VAL A 230 9.68 -4.20 -0.11
CA VAL A 230 9.61 -5.65 -0.23
C VAL A 230 10.99 -6.21 0.11
N PRO A 231 11.16 -6.89 1.25
CA PRO A 231 12.45 -7.40 1.68
C PRO A 231 12.90 -8.58 0.83
N ALA A 232 14.20 -8.83 0.83
CA ALA A 232 14.73 -10.04 0.24
C ALA A 232 14.36 -11.27 1.09
N TYR A 233 13.92 -12.35 0.42
CA TYR A 233 13.73 -13.63 1.06
C TYR A 233 15.08 -14.29 1.33
N THR A 234 15.31 -14.72 2.56
CA THR A 234 16.45 -15.51 2.96
C THR A 234 16.05 -16.49 4.06
N LYS A 235 16.61 -17.70 4.03
CA LYS A 235 16.31 -18.75 5.00
C LYS A 235 16.71 -18.38 6.44
N THR A 236 17.65 -17.45 6.61
CA THR A 236 18.12 -16.98 7.93
C THR A 236 17.79 -15.52 8.14
N MET A 237 17.15 -15.18 9.28
CA MET A 237 16.81 -13.80 9.65
C MET A 237 17.99 -12.81 9.58
N LYS A 238 19.22 -13.26 9.96
CA LYS A 238 20.42 -12.42 9.89
C LYS A 238 20.76 -11.97 8.47
N ARG A 239 20.52 -12.83 7.46
CA ARG A 239 20.75 -12.47 6.05
C ARG A 239 19.67 -11.54 5.50
N ARG A 240 18.42 -11.65 5.95
CA ARG A 240 17.33 -10.71 5.57
C ARG A 240 17.64 -9.27 5.93
N LEU A 241 18.30 -9.06 7.07
CA LEU A 241 18.67 -7.71 7.54
C LEU A 241 19.83 -7.07 6.75
N VAL A 242 20.61 -7.87 6.03
CA VAL A 242 21.81 -7.40 5.29
C VAL A 242 21.49 -7.13 3.81
N GLN A 243 20.45 -7.74 3.23
CA GLN A 243 20.08 -7.51 1.83
C GLN A 243 19.14 -6.32 1.72
N ALA A 244 19.48 -5.39 0.82
CA ALA A 244 18.65 -4.21 0.57
C ALA A 244 17.27 -4.63 0.02
N PRO A 245 16.19 -4.00 0.48
CA PRO A 245 14.84 -4.27 -0.04
C PRO A 245 14.65 -3.68 -1.43
N ARG A 246 13.61 -4.12 -2.13
CA ARG A 246 13.02 -3.38 -3.26
C ARG A 246 12.03 -2.36 -2.71
N PHE A 247 11.87 -1.24 -3.41
CA PHE A 247 10.87 -0.23 -3.08
C PHE A 247 9.83 -0.12 -4.20
N TYR A 248 8.57 0.00 -3.80
CA TYR A 248 7.47 0.29 -4.70
C TYR A 248 6.67 1.46 -4.17
N TYR A 249 6.22 2.34 -5.06
CA TYR A 249 5.17 3.30 -4.72
C TYR A 249 3.88 2.55 -4.39
N PHE A 250 2.99 3.18 -3.63
CA PHE A 250 1.72 2.58 -3.22
C PHE A 250 0.73 2.37 -4.36
N ASP A 251 0.95 3.05 -5.49
CA ASP A 251 0.13 2.98 -6.71
C ASP A 251 1.01 3.26 -7.93
N ILE A 252 0.93 2.39 -8.94
CA ILE A 252 1.77 2.49 -10.15
C ILE A 252 1.49 3.77 -10.95
N GLY A 253 0.27 4.30 -10.93
CA GLY A 253 -0.06 5.57 -11.60
C GLY A 253 0.73 6.73 -11.03
N VAL A 254 1.03 6.72 -9.74
CA VAL A 254 1.88 7.72 -9.09
C VAL A 254 3.32 7.63 -9.60
N ALA A 255 3.90 6.43 -9.66
CA ALA A 255 5.25 6.22 -10.19
C ALA A 255 5.34 6.66 -11.66
N ASN A 256 4.39 6.26 -12.50
CA ASN A 256 4.35 6.65 -13.91
C ASN A 256 4.26 8.17 -14.11
N HIS A 257 3.45 8.86 -13.29
CA HIS A 257 3.33 10.30 -13.39
C HIS A 257 4.62 11.04 -12.98
N LEU A 258 5.26 10.60 -11.89
CA LEU A 258 6.55 11.16 -11.45
C LEU A 258 7.64 11.00 -12.52
N LEU A 259 7.56 9.97 -13.35
CA LEU A 259 8.46 9.72 -14.48
C LEU A 259 8.00 10.35 -15.80
N HIS A 260 6.92 11.15 -15.75
CA HIS A 260 6.34 11.77 -16.97
C HIS A 260 6.01 10.75 -18.06
N ARG A 261 5.76 9.49 -17.71
CA ARG A 261 5.35 8.45 -18.63
C ARG A 261 3.97 8.76 -19.20
N LYS A 262 3.84 8.60 -20.52
CA LYS A 262 2.55 8.67 -21.20
C LYS A 262 1.90 7.29 -21.23
N GLU A 263 1.21 6.95 -22.31
CA GLU A 263 0.70 5.58 -22.49
C GLU A 263 1.85 4.58 -22.61
N LEU A 264 1.82 3.57 -21.77
CA LEU A 264 2.80 2.48 -21.77
C LEU A 264 2.45 1.47 -22.87
N VAL A 265 3.43 1.11 -23.68
CA VAL A 265 3.26 0.20 -24.80
C VAL A 265 3.76 -1.18 -24.41
N ARG A 266 2.97 -2.21 -24.70
CA ARG A 266 3.36 -3.62 -24.49
C ARG A 266 4.68 -3.93 -25.18
N GLY A 267 5.51 -4.73 -24.52
CA GLY A 267 6.84 -5.11 -25.03
C GLY A 267 7.97 -4.10 -24.73
N THR A 268 7.67 -2.95 -24.12
CA THR A 268 8.68 -2.03 -23.59
C THR A 268 9.10 -2.39 -22.17
N ALA A 269 10.28 -1.96 -21.75
CA ALA A 269 10.78 -2.16 -20.41
C ALA A 269 9.88 -1.48 -19.37
N GLU A 270 9.42 -0.25 -19.67
CA GLU A 270 8.54 0.52 -18.80
C GLU A 270 7.21 -0.19 -18.57
N TYR A 271 6.66 -0.83 -19.60
CA TYR A 271 5.45 -1.65 -19.45
C TYR A 271 5.73 -2.86 -18.55
N GLY A 272 6.90 -3.49 -18.72
CA GLY A 272 7.32 -4.63 -17.89
C GLY A 272 7.39 -4.27 -16.41
N HIS A 273 8.02 -3.14 -16.06
CA HIS A 273 8.08 -2.63 -14.70
C HIS A 273 6.70 -2.31 -14.13
N ALA A 274 5.85 -1.63 -14.89
CA ALA A 274 4.50 -1.30 -14.46
C ALA A 274 3.63 -2.54 -14.25
N PHE A 275 3.82 -3.55 -15.09
CA PHE A 275 3.14 -4.85 -14.99
C PHE A 275 3.56 -5.60 -13.71
N GLU A 276 4.87 -5.65 -13.43
CA GLU A 276 5.39 -6.24 -12.19
C GLU A 276 4.84 -5.50 -10.97
N HIS A 277 4.93 -4.16 -10.95
CA HIS A 277 4.43 -3.35 -9.85
C HIS A 277 2.94 -3.62 -9.57
N LEU A 278 2.10 -3.66 -10.60
CA LEU A 278 0.68 -3.94 -10.44
C LEU A 278 0.42 -5.29 -9.77
N VAL A 279 1.15 -6.35 -10.15
CA VAL A 279 1.02 -7.67 -9.53
C VAL A 279 1.49 -7.64 -8.07
N ILE A 280 2.60 -6.97 -7.76
CA ILE A 280 3.11 -6.82 -6.40
C ILE A 280 2.11 -6.04 -5.51
N GLN A 281 1.49 -5.00 -6.05
CA GLN A 281 0.45 -4.22 -5.38
C GLN A 281 -0.78 -5.07 -5.06
N GLU A 282 -1.24 -5.90 -6.01
CA GLU A 282 -2.35 -6.86 -5.81
C GLU A 282 -2.03 -7.89 -4.73
N LEU A 283 -0.84 -8.50 -4.78
CA LEU A 283 -0.40 -9.47 -3.78
C LEU A 283 -0.33 -8.87 -2.37
N ARG A 284 0.18 -7.64 -2.26
CA ARG A 284 0.23 -6.93 -0.98
C ARG A 284 -1.16 -6.66 -0.41
N ALA A 285 -2.08 -6.17 -1.24
CA ALA A 285 -3.46 -5.91 -0.84
C ALA A 285 -4.16 -7.20 -0.44
N TRP A 286 -3.98 -8.27 -1.23
CA TRP A 286 -4.55 -9.59 -0.95
C TRP A 286 -4.08 -10.15 0.40
N LEU A 287 -2.77 -10.15 0.67
CA LEU A 287 -2.24 -10.60 1.95
C LEU A 287 -2.84 -9.83 3.13
N SER A 288 -2.96 -8.50 2.99
CA SER A 288 -3.55 -7.66 4.03
C SER A 288 -5.05 -7.92 4.24
N TYR A 289 -5.83 -8.05 3.16
CA TYR A 289 -7.28 -8.28 3.25
C TYR A 289 -7.66 -9.70 3.69
N LYS A 290 -6.73 -10.65 3.53
CA LYS A 290 -6.86 -12.01 4.10
C LYS A 290 -6.30 -12.12 5.52
N GLU A 291 -5.89 -10.99 6.12
CA GLU A 291 -5.26 -10.97 7.45
C GLU A 291 -4.11 -11.98 7.57
N SER A 292 -3.42 -12.20 6.46
CA SER A 292 -2.33 -13.18 6.40
C SER A 292 -1.13 -12.71 7.21
N THR A 293 -0.57 -13.62 7.99
CA THR A 293 0.72 -13.41 8.67
C THR A 293 1.92 -13.66 7.77
N GLU A 294 1.69 -14.12 6.54
CA GLU A 294 2.74 -14.39 5.57
C GLU A 294 3.35 -13.10 5.02
N GLN A 295 4.65 -13.09 4.87
CA GLN A 295 5.39 -11.96 4.33
C GLN A 295 5.54 -12.07 2.81
N LEU A 296 5.33 -10.95 2.11
CA LEU A 296 5.75 -10.77 0.73
C LEU A 296 7.24 -10.39 0.69
N SER A 297 8.03 -11.09 -0.10
CA SER A 297 9.46 -10.84 -0.30
C SER A 297 9.85 -11.11 -1.75
N TYR A 298 11.04 -10.68 -2.18
CA TYR A 298 11.65 -11.10 -3.44
C TYR A 298 12.84 -12.02 -3.16
N TRP A 299 13.28 -12.80 -4.13
CA TRP A 299 14.48 -13.62 -3.97
C TRP A 299 15.51 -13.34 -5.06
N ARG A 300 16.78 -13.35 -4.69
CA ARG A 300 17.91 -13.18 -5.61
C ARG A 300 19.07 -14.06 -5.22
N ALA A 301 19.54 -14.86 -6.20
CA ALA A 301 20.76 -15.67 -6.06
C ALA A 301 22.02 -14.83 -6.28
N TYR A 302 23.12 -15.27 -5.72
CA TYR A 302 24.44 -14.66 -5.97
C TYR A 302 24.85 -14.71 -7.46
N THR A 303 24.31 -15.65 -8.21
CA THR A 303 24.52 -15.84 -9.65
C THR A 303 23.64 -14.93 -10.51
N GLY A 304 22.84 -14.05 -9.88
CA GLY A 304 22.04 -13.04 -10.54
C GLY A 304 20.64 -13.47 -10.98
N GLN A 305 20.23 -14.73 -10.72
CA GLN A 305 18.84 -15.14 -10.92
C GLN A 305 17.95 -14.53 -9.84
N GLU A 306 16.74 -14.15 -10.24
CA GLU A 306 15.75 -13.51 -9.37
C GLU A 306 14.39 -14.21 -9.48
N VAL A 307 13.59 -14.06 -8.44
CA VAL A 307 12.17 -14.35 -8.41
C VAL A 307 11.47 -13.11 -7.85
N ASP A 308 10.48 -12.60 -8.55
CA ASP A 308 9.90 -11.28 -8.29
C ASP A 308 9.08 -11.25 -7.00
N ALA A 309 8.37 -12.33 -6.67
CA ALA A 309 7.63 -12.45 -5.42
C ALA A 309 7.77 -13.84 -4.79
N VAL A 310 8.02 -13.84 -3.48
CA VAL A 310 8.02 -15.04 -2.63
C VAL A 310 7.08 -14.77 -1.45
N ILE A 311 6.12 -15.68 -1.21
CA ILE A 311 5.13 -15.56 -0.15
C ILE A 311 5.40 -16.58 0.95
N GLY A 312 5.36 -16.10 2.18
CA GLY A 312 5.57 -16.92 3.36
C GLY A 312 7.00 -17.43 3.48
N ASP A 313 7.16 -18.60 4.07
CA ASP A 313 8.48 -19.27 4.14
C ASP A 313 8.72 -20.13 2.90
N ALA A 314 8.89 -19.47 1.75
CA ALA A 314 9.04 -20.08 0.42
C ALA A 314 7.84 -20.97 0.00
N ARG A 315 6.63 -20.69 0.51
CA ARG A 315 5.44 -21.48 0.16
C ARG A 315 5.08 -21.32 -1.32
N VAL A 316 5.15 -20.08 -1.83
CA VAL A 316 4.88 -19.76 -3.24
C VAL A 316 5.96 -18.85 -3.77
N ALA A 317 6.46 -19.16 -4.96
CA ALA A 317 7.40 -18.33 -5.71
C ALA A 317 6.76 -17.93 -7.05
N ILE A 318 6.76 -16.64 -7.35
CA ILE A 318 6.09 -16.05 -8.50
C ILE A 318 7.08 -15.24 -9.32
N GLU A 319 7.27 -15.63 -10.56
CA GLU A 319 7.95 -14.84 -11.58
C GLU A 319 6.89 -14.03 -12.36
N ILE A 320 7.19 -12.78 -12.70
CA ILE A 320 6.25 -11.88 -13.36
C ILE A 320 6.87 -11.41 -14.67
N LYS A 321 6.20 -11.70 -15.81
CA LYS A 321 6.72 -11.36 -17.13
C LYS A 321 5.62 -10.80 -18.05
N SER A 322 5.80 -9.58 -18.52
CA SER A 322 4.87 -8.91 -19.45
C SER A 322 5.00 -9.40 -20.90
N VAL A 323 5.11 -10.72 -21.09
CA VAL A 323 5.26 -11.36 -22.42
C VAL A 323 4.02 -12.12 -22.81
N GLU A 324 3.72 -12.15 -24.11
CA GLU A 324 2.56 -12.85 -24.67
C GLU A 324 2.83 -14.33 -24.98
N GLU A 325 4.10 -14.76 -24.81
CA GLU A 325 4.49 -16.17 -24.93
C GLU A 325 5.58 -16.49 -23.90
N ILE A 326 5.32 -17.49 -23.06
CA ILE A 326 6.31 -17.99 -22.09
C ILE A 326 7.25 -18.98 -22.77
N LEU A 327 8.54 -18.66 -22.69
CA LEU A 327 9.64 -19.47 -23.22
C LEU A 327 10.49 -20.05 -22.07
N PRO A 328 11.23 -21.17 -22.28
CA PRO A 328 12.06 -21.81 -21.25
C PRO A 328 13.05 -20.87 -20.53
N ARG A 329 13.53 -19.84 -21.22
CA ARG A 329 14.45 -18.83 -20.64
C ARG A 329 13.80 -18.04 -19.50
N HIS A 330 12.48 -17.81 -19.54
CA HIS A 330 11.73 -17.08 -18.54
C HIS A 330 11.54 -17.85 -17.23
N LEU A 331 11.78 -19.16 -17.25
CA LEU A 331 11.63 -20.05 -16.09
C LEU A 331 12.92 -20.24 -15.29
N LYS A 332 14.02 -19.60 -15.70
CA LYS A 332 15.36 -19.86 -15.14
C LYS A 332 15.44 -19.48 -13.66
N GLY A 333 14.86 -18.35 -13.27
CA GLY A 333 14.80 -17.87 -11.88
C GLY A 333 14.08 -18.88 -10.98
N LEU A 334 12.85 -19.27 -11.37
CA LEU A 334 12.05 -20.25 -10.64
C LEU A 334 12.72 -21.63 -10.53
N LYS A 335 13.38 -22.10 -11.58
CA LYS A 335 14.10 -23.38 -11.56
C LYS A 335 15.29 -23.33 -10.58
N THR A 336 16.01 -22.21 -10.54
CA THR A 336 17.11 -22.02 -9.59
C THR A 336 16.57 -21.93 -8.15
N PHE A 337 15.47 -21.22 -7.95
CA PHE A 337 14.79 -21.16 -6.67
C PHE A 337 14.34 -22.53 -6.16
N ALA A 338 13.71 -23.32 -7.04
CA ALA A 338 13.23 -24.67 -6.71
C ALA A 338 14.36 -25.64 -6.30
N SER A 339 15.60 -25.42 -6.76
CA SER A 339 16.75 -26.23 -6.33
C SER A 339 17.06 -26.02 -4.84
N ASP A 340 16.80 -24.81 -4.31
CA ASP A 340 17.00 -24.47 -2.90
C ASP A 340 15.73 -24.74 -2.06
N TYR A 341 14.55 -24.67 -2.69
CA TYR A 341 13.22 -24.74 -2.05
C TYR A 341 12.28 -25.66 -2.86
N PRO A 342 12.50 -27.00 -2.85
CA PRO A 342 11.79 -27.94 -3.73
C PRO A 342 10.30 -28.08 -3.44
N GLU A 343 9.85 -27.77 -2.23
CA GLU A 343 8.43 -27.84 -1.83
C GLU A 343 7.60 -26.61 -2.24
N SER A 344 8.25 -25.60 -2.83
CA SER A 344 7.58 -24.37 -3.21
C SER A 344 6.66 -24.56 -4.39
N LYS A 345 5.47 -23.98 -4.32
CA LYS A 345 4.61 -23.83 -5.50
C LYS A 345 5.19 -22.76 -6.42
N LEU A 346 5.40 -23.13 -7.68
CA LEU A 346 6.07 -22.27 -8.66
C LEU A 346 5.07 -21.74 -9.68
N LEU A 347 4.95 -20.42 -9.78
CA LEU A 347 4.06 -19.72 -10.70
C LEU A 347 4.84 -18.75 -11.58
N ILE A 348 4.45 -18.67 -12.87
CA ILE A 348 4.81 -17.54 -13.72
C ILE A 348 3.53 -16.84 -14.18
N VAL A 349 3.41 -15.56 -13.89
CA VAL A 349 2.28 -14.70 -14.26
C VAL A 349 2.65 -13.88 -15.48
N SER A 350 1.83 -13.91 -16.52
CA SER A 350 2.19 -13.26 -17.79
C SER A 350 0.98 -12.77 -18.59
N LEU A 351 1.27 -12.17 -19.75
CA LEU A 351 0.26 -11.85 -20.78
C LEU A 351 -0.02 -13.01 -21.73
N ASP A 352 0.66 -14.17 -21.58
CA ASP A 352 0.39 -15.37 -22.35
C ASP A 352 -1.03 -15.89 -22.01
N PRO A 353 -1.97 -15.89 -22.96
CA PRO A 353 -3.36 -16.22 -22.67
C PRO A 353 -3.58 -17.70 -22.40
N ILE A 354 -2.56 -18.55 -22.57
CA ILE A 354 -2.67 -20.00 -22.44
C ILE A 354 -2.15 -20.45 -21.08
N ASN A 355 -3.06 -20.78 -20.17
CA ASN A 355 -2.70 -21.41 -18.92
C ASN A 355 -2.19 -22.83 -19.16
N ARG A 356 -0.98 -23.13 -18.69
CA ARG A 356 -0.36 -24.46 -18.86
C ARG A 356 0.70 -24.73 -17.80
N LYS A 357 1.15 -25.97 -17.71
CA LYS A 357 2.33 -26.34 -16.91
C LYS A 357 3.55 -26.55 -17.81
N MET A 358 4.69 -26.05 -17.37
CA MET A 358 6.00 -26.31 -17.98
C MET A 358 6.91 -26.97 -16.95
N GLY A 359 6.88 -28.32 -16.88
CA GLY A 359 7.40 -29.07 -15.75
C GLY A 359 6.56 -28.82 -14.50
N ASP A 360 7.20 -28.44 -13.40
CA ASP A 360 6.55 -28.14 -12.12
C ASP A 360 6.06 -26.68 -12.02
N ILE A 361 6.34 -25.87 -13.05
CA ILE A 361 5.98 -24.44 -13.06
C ILE A 361 4.63 -24.26 -13.74
N GLU A 362 3.71 -23.62 -13.05
CA GLU A 362 2.39 -23.24 -13.56
C GLU A 362 2.46 -21.88 -14.25
N CYS A 363 2.16 -21.82 -15.54
CA CYS A 363 2.07 -20.59 -16.32
C CYS A 363 0.61 -20.12 -16.28
N VAL A 364 0.39 -18.88 -15.82
CA VAL A 364 -0.96 -18.34 -15.60
C VAL A 364 -1.10 -16.98 -16.28
N TYR A 365 -2.19 -16.81 -17.03
CA TYR A 365 -2.56 -15.52 -17.59
C TYR A 365 -2.94 -14.54 -16.47
N ILE A 366 -2.50 -13.29 -16.56
CA ILE A 366 -2.65 -12.28 -15.49
C ILE A 366 -4.10 -12.12 -15.01
N LEU A 367 -5.10 -12.08 -15.89
CA LEU A 367 -6.49 -11.88 -15.46
C LEU A 367 -7.05 -13.13 -14.76
N ASP A 368 -6.63 -14.32 -15.19
CA ASP A 368 -6.99 -15.58 -14.51
C ASP A 368 -6.25 -15.68 -13.16
N PHE A 369 -5.01 -15.20 -13.11
CA PHE A 369 -4.27 -15.10 -11.85
C PHE A 369 -4.98 -14.19 -10.85
N PHE A 370 -5.39 -13.00 -11.24
CA PHE A 370 -6.14 -12.09 -10.36
C PHE A 370 -7.47 -12.68 -9.91
N LYS A 371 -8.23 -13.27 -10.82
CA LYS A 371 -9.49 -13.94 -10.50
C LYS A 371 -9.28 -15.04 -9.46
N ARG A 372 -8.29 -15.90 -9.67
CA ARG A 372 -7.96 -17.00 -8.76
C ARG A 372 -7.47 -16.47 -7.41
N LEU A 373 -6.59 -15.44 -7.39
CA LEU A 373 -6.06 -14.81 -6.18
C LEU A 373 -7.19 -14.41 -5.24
N TRP A 374 -8.22 -13.76 -5.76
CA TRP A 374 -9.33 -13.23 -4.96
C TRP A 374 -10.42 -14.24 -4.62
N SER A 375 -10.60 -15.31 -5.42
CA SER A 375 -11.61 -16.34 -5.16
C SER A 375 -11.09 -17.50 -4.30
N GLU A 376 -9.96 -18.06 -4.69
CA GLU A 376 -9.44 -19.33 -4.13
C GLU A 376 -8.16 -19.14 -3.31
N GLY A 377 -7.41 -18.07 -3.59
CA GLY A 377 -6.04 -17.88 -3.09
C GLY A 377 -5.00 -18.59 -3.97
N ILE A 378 -3.75 -18.57 -3.52
CA ILE A 378 -2.60 -19.13 -4.23
C ILE A 378 -1.74 -20.04 -3.35
#